data_374e2f03652db61e422d48f921e12bdb
#
_entry.id   374e2f03652db61e422d48f921e12bdb
#
_cell.length_a   1.000
_cell.length_b   1.000
_cell.length_c   1.000
_cell.angle_alpha   90.00
_cell.angle_beta   90.00
_cell.angle_gamma   90.00
#
_symmetry.space_group_name_H-M   'P 1'
#
loop_
_entity.id
_entity.type
_entity.pdbx_description
1 polymer ?
#
loop_
_entity_poly.entity_id
_entity_poly.type
_entity_poly.pdbx_seq_one_letter_code
_entity_poly.pdbx_strand_id
1 'polypeptide(L)'
;MMSKWSKRIYALLLSLLLLLAGCSTQPAASPSEPETAPATVPATEPEAPELRYQVEWAKDAVIYEVNVRQYTEEGTFAAFSEHLQTLKDMGINTLWFMPIHPISETNRSGILGSYYSVTDYREVNPEFGTKEDFKNLVDLAHEMGFHVMMDWVANHTGWDCAWITEHPDWYTKDADGNITDPVGMGWPDVADLNYDNMDLRAEMIACMKYWVEEFDIDGFRCDYATGVPVDFWEAARTELETVKPVLMLAEDNASKALLNYAFDLNYNWELYDALRYIVIGTKRANVVKYYIPDDYPDGTYRLNFLDNHDKNSWEHTIMDAFGKDALPAMFSLIYTIPGTPLIYTGDEIGLDHNIAFMEKDAIDWDSSDVSYRELLAELASIRSSNPALHSGNYGGNIEYVDLGENSVLAFTREVDGNMVKCLFNLYKKETTVDVSLLFNGTETVLLHGQGANVLDMEDHSITAYNLDGEVTLQPWEFWIVSCTQ
;
A
#
# COMPACT_ATOMS: atom_id res chain seq x y z
N MET A 1 -5.80 8.55 43.11
CA MET A 1 -7.19 8.27 43.54
C MET A 1 -7.79 7.36 42.48
N MET A 2 -8.03 6.13 42.88
CA MET A 2 -8.59 5.09 42.00
C MET A 2 -10.11 5.24 41.96
N SER A 3 -10.71 5.09 40.80
CA SER A 3 -12.13 4.72 40.72
C SER A 3 -12.33 3.57 39.74
N LYS A 4 -12.90 2.50 40.28
CA LYS A 4 -13.27 1.23 39.67
C LYS A 4 -14.53 1.40 38.82
N TRP A 5 -14.57 0.78 37.65
CA TRP A 5 -15.82 0.28 37.04
C TRP A 5 -15.49 -0.99 36.23
N SER A 6 -15.93 -1.94 36.59
CA SER A 6 -16.71 -3.14 36.78
C SER A 6 -17.05 -3.86 35.47
N LYS A 7 -16.61 -5.11 35.47
CA LYS A 7 -16.90 -6.19 34.49
C LYS A 7 -18.42 -6.41 34.35
N ARG A 8 -18.89 -6.64 33.12
CA ARG A 8 -20.15 -7.37 32.88
C ARG A 8 -19.93 -8.50 31.87
N ILE A 9 -20.19 -9.70 32.42
CA ILE A 9 -20.25 -10.99 31.77
C ILE A 9 -21.60 -11.09 31.06
N TYR A 10 -21.63 -11.59 29.81
CA TYR A 10 -22.86 -12.09 29.21
C TYR A 10 -22.80 -13.60 29.07
N ALA A 11 -23.76 -14.24 29.72
CA ALA A 11 -24.01 -15.66 29.70
C ALA A 11 -24.92 -16.02 28.50
N LEU A 12 -24.63 -17.16 27.88
CA LEU A 12 -25.44 -17.85 26.88
C LEU A 12 -26.78 -18.30 27.48
N LEU A 13 -27.84 -18.26 26.66
CA LEU A 13 -29.03 -19.10 26.83
C LEU A 13 -29.42 -19.72 25.48
N LEU A 14 -29.20 -21.02 25.43
CA LEU A 14 -29.73 -21.97 24.43
C LEU A 14 -31.21 -22.25 24.78
N SER A 15 -32.12 -22.18 23.82
CA SER A 15 -33.45 -22.79 23.91
C SER A 15 -33.80 -23.55 22.63
N LEU A 16 -33.86 -24.85 22.84
CA LEU A 16 -34.30 -25.92 21.96
C LEU A 16 -35.82 -26.01 22.01
N LEU A 17 -36.51 -26.00 20.89
CA LEU A 17 -37.94 -26.40 20.82
C LEU A 17 -38.15 -27.33 19.63
N LEU A 18 -38.38 -28.59 19.98
CA LEU A 18 -38.97 -29.63 19.14
C LEU A 18 -40.50 -29.42 19.04
N LEU A 19 -41.05 -29.52 17.87
CA LEU A 19 -42.49 -29.76 17.69
C LEU A 19 -42.75 -30.85 16.67
N LEU A 20 -43.62 -31.74 17.07
CA LEU A 20 -44.00 -33.01 16.55
C LEU A 20 -44.87 -32.95 15.29
N ALA A 21 -44.80 -34.05 14.54
CA ALA A 21 -45.57 -34.39 13.37
C ALA A 21 -47.08 -34.51 13.64
N GLY A 22 -47.87 -34.10 12.67
CA GLY A 22 -49.27 -34.42 12.55
C GLY A 22 -49.57 -34.86 11.11
N CYS A 23 -49.80 -36.16 10.90
CA CYS A 23 -50.38 -36.74 9.70
C CYS A 23 -51.86 -36.44 9.62
N SER A 24 -52.35 -35.96 8.46
CA SER A 24 -53.72 -36.15 8.05
C SER A 24 -53.79 -36.54 6.57
N THR A 25 -54.41 -37.68 6.34
CA THR A 25 -54.72 -38.28 5.05
C THR A 25 -55.98 -37.70 4.44
N GLN A 26 -55.94 -37.35 3.14
CA GLN A 26 -57.18 -37.20 2.33
C GLN A 26 -56.92 -37.64 0.90
N PRO A 27 -58.00 -38.06 0.18
CA PRO A 27 -57.90 -39.09 -0.86
C PRO A 27 -57.64 -38.53 -2.27
N ALA A 28 -57.16 -39.45 -3.12
CA ALA A 28 -56.78 -39.28 -4.50
C ALA A 28 -57.90 -38.78 -5.42
N ALA A 29 -57.54 -37.78 -6.27
CA ALA A 29 -58.29 -37.44 -7.49
C ALA A 29 -57.44 -37.83 -8.72
N SER A 30 -58.14 -38.35 -9.74
CA SER A 30 -57.59 -38.88 -10.99
C SER A 30 -56.79 -37.88 -11.83
N PRO A 31 -55.91 -38.38 -12.72
CA PRO A 31 -54.96 -37.53 -13.45
C PRO A 31 -55.63 -36.85 -14.67
N SER A 32 -55.40 -35.55 -14.78
CA SER A 32 -55.51 -34.77 -16.00
C SER A 32 -54.20 -34.73 -16.74
N GLU A 33 -54.20 -34.78 -18.06
CA GLU A 33 -53.09 -34.75 -18.99
C GLU A 33 -52.17 -33.55 -18.74
N PRO A 34 -50.83 -33.68 -18.99
CA PRO A 34 -49.88 -32.61 -18.76
C PRO A 34 -49.91 -31.59 -19.90
N GLU A 35 -50.27 -30.37 -19.56
CA GLU A 35 -50.05 -29.19 -20.38
C GLU A 35 -48.53 -28.93 -20.45
N THR A 36 -47.97 -28.94 -21.65
CA THR A 36 -46.53 -28.66 -21.87
C THR A 36 -46.22 -27.21 -21.49
N ALA A 37 -45.54 -27.04 -20.37
CA ALA A 37 -44.92 -25.77 -20.01
C ALA A 37 -43.85 -25.39 -21.03
N PRO A 38 -43.71 -24.09 -21.39
CA PRO A 38 -42.62 -23.65 -22.25
C PRO A 38 -41.28 -23.91 -21.56
N ALA A 39 -40.33 -24.45 -22.34
CA ALA A 39 -38.98 -24.72 -21.88
C ALA A 39 -38.37 -23.44 -21.28
N THR A 40 -38.11 -23.45 -19.98
CA THR A 40 -37.25 -22.45 -19.33
C THR A 40 -35.85 -22.59 -19.93
N VAL A 41 -35.42 -21.56 -20.65
CA VAL A 41 -34.02 -21.38 -21.02
C VAL A 41 -33.24 -21.38 -19.69
N PRO A 42 -32.21 -22.23 -19.53
CA PRO A 42 -31.37 -22.14 -18.34
C PRO A 42 -30.82 -20.72 -18.28
N ALA A 43 -31.00 -20.05 -17.14
CA ALA A 43 -30.27 -18.84 -16.88
C ALA A 43 -28.78 -19.23 -17.00
N THR A 44 -28.07 -18.65 -17.95
CA THR A 44 -26.62 -18.70 -17.98
C THR A 44 -26.16 -18.17 -16.63
N GLU A 45 -25.44 -18.99 -15.85
CA GLU A 45 -24.67 -18.48 -14.74
C GLU A 45 -23.85 -17.30 -15.28
N PRO A 46 -23.80 -16.17 -14.56
CA PRO A 46 -22.92 -15.09 -14.97
C PRO A 46 -21.52 -15.69 -15.16
N GLU A 47 -20.95 -15.51 -16.35
CA GLU A 47 -19.55 -15.87 -16.58
C GLU A 47 -18.75 -15.28 -15.44
N ALA A 48 -17.91 -16.11 -14.79
CA ALA A 48 -16.94 -15.62 -13.83
C ALA A 48 -16.15 -14.52 -14.55
N PRO A 49 -15.98 -13.32 -13.93
CA PRO A 49 -15.24 -12.26 -14.56
C PRO A 49 -13.88 -12.80 -14.98
N GLU A 50 -13.45 -12.48 -16.21
CA GLU A 50 -12.12 -12.84 -16.68
C GLU A 50 -11.09 -12.37 -15.64
N LEU A 51 -10.13 -13.26 -15.33
CA LEU A 51 -9.04 -12.94 -14.42
C LEU A 51 -8.41 -11.62 -14.86
N ARG A 52 -8.40 -10.65 -13.97
CA ARG A 52 -7.89 -9.32 -14.25
C ARG A 52 -6.39 -9.40 -14.57
N TYR A 53 -5.97 -8.78 -15.67
CA TYR A 53 -4.57 -8.68 -15.99
C TYR A 53 -3.87 -7.72 -15.01
N GLN A 54 -2.77 -8.18 -14.44
CA GLN A 54 -1.90 -7.33 -13.66
C GLN A 54 -1.25 -6.28 -14.57
N VAL A 55 -1.11 -5.05 -14.07
CA VAL A 55 -0.47 -3.96 -14.80
C VAL A 55 1.03 -4.25 -14.93
N GLU A 56 1.51 -4.54 -16.16
CA GLU A 56 2.86 -5.07 -16.37
C GLU A 56 3.97 -4.12 -15.91
N TRP A 57 3.82 -2.82 -16.12
CA TRP A 57 4.85 -1.87 -15.70
C TRP A 57 5.04 -1.81 -14.17
N ALA A 58 4.05 -2.23 -13.39
CA ALA A 58 4.11 -2.22 -11.92
C ALA A 58 4.88 -3.42 -11.32
N LYS A 59 5.35 -4.35 -12.14
CA LYS A 59 6.05 -5.55 -11.67
C LYS A 59 7.30 -5.27 -10.82
N ASP A 60 8.05 -4.25 -11.17
CA ASP A 60 9.26 -3.81 -10.46
C ASP A 60 9.09 -2.40 -9.84
N ALA A 61 7.86 -1.94 -9.68
CA ALA A 61 7.57 -0.63 -9.11
C ALA A 61 8.26 -0.41 -7.76
N VAL A 62 8.83 0.78 -7.64
CA VAL A 62 9.28 1.41 -6.40
C VAL A 62 8.50 2.71 -6.31
N ILE A 63 7.54 2.75 -5.38
CA ILE A 63 6.64 3.89 -5.23
C ILE A 63 7.28 4.93 -4.31
N TYR A 64 7.23 6.19 -4.71
CA TYR A 64 7.60 7.34 -3.88
C TYR A 64 6.36 8.18 -3.61
N GLU A 65 6.00 8.30 -2.34
CA GLU A 65 4.89 9.13 -1.89
C GLU A 65 5.33 10.58 -1.77
N VAL A 66 4.73 11.43 -2.61
CA VAL A 66 5.10 12.84 -2.77
C VAL A 66 4.18 13.74 -1.95
N ASN A 67 4.74 14.41 -0.96
CA ASN A 67 4.08 15.50 -0.26
C ASN A 67 4.48 16.85 -0.91
N VAL A 68 3.71 17.30 -1.90
CA VAL A 68 4.04 18.53 -2.67
C VAL A 68 4.19 19.75 -1.78
N ARG A 69 3.28 19.94 -0.82
CA ARG A 69 3.31 21.09 0.11
C ARG A 69 4.65 21.21 0.83
N GLN A 70 5.25 20.06 1.21
CA GLN A 70 6.37 20.01 2.13
C GLN A 70 7.72 19.75 1.45
N TYR A 71 7.71 19.30 0.18
CA TYR A 71 8.91 18.88 -0.51
C TYR A 71 9.91 20.01 -0.73
N THR A 72 9.42 21.22 -1.06
CA THR A 72 10.22 22.44 -1.26
C THR A 72 9.66 23.60 -0.43
N GLU A 73 10.45 24.67 -0.26
CA GLU A 73 9.97 25.88 0.37
C GLU A 73 8.76 26.48 -0.37
N GLU A 74 8.74 26.42 -1.70
CA GLU A 74 7.63 26.89 -2.53
C GLU A 74 6.41 25.99 -2.38
N GLY A 75 6.60 24.66 -2.28
CA GLY A 75 5.54 23.67 -2.17
C GLY A 75 4.68 23.57 -3.42
N THR A 76 5.27 23.70 -4.60
CA THR A 76 4.56 23.73 -5.89
C THR A 76 4.97 22.60 -6.83
N PHE A 77 4.12 22.29 -7.81
CA PHE A 77 4.43 21.30 -8.85
C PHE A 77 5.68 21.66 -9.63
N ALA A 78 5.84 22.95 -9.97
CA ALA A 78 6.99 23.43 -10.73
C ALA A 78 8.30 23.26 -9.93
N ALA A 79 8.28 23.60 -8.63
CA ALA A 79 9.46 23.43 -7.79
C ALA A 79 9.80 21.94 -7.58
N PHE A 80 8.79 21.09 -7.36
CA PHE A 80 8.99 19.64 -7.26
C PHE A 80 9.58 19.04 -8.53
N SER A 81 9.18 19.50 -9.71
CA SER A 81 9.67 18.99 -11.01
C SER A 81 11.20 19.05 -11.14
N GLU A 82 11.84 20.02 -10.48
CA GLU A 82 13.30 20.17 -10.51
C GLU A 82 14.04 19.04 -9.78
N HIS A 83 13.32 18.26 -8.95
CA HIS A 83 13.87 17.15 -8.15
C HIS A 83 13.65 15.77 -8.78
N LEU A 84 12.94 15.66 -9.91
CA LEU A 84 12.67 14.37 -10.56
C LEU A 84 13.94 13.59 -10.88
N GLN A 85 15.04 14.28 -11.26
CA GLN A 85 16.29 13.59 -11.55
C GLN A 85 16.88 12.92 -10.31
N THR A 86 16.78 13.55 -9.14
CA THR A 86 17.23 12.95 -7.87
C THR A 86 16.46 11.66 -7.56
N LEU A 87 15.13 11.67 -7.74
CA LEU A 87 14.30 10.49 -7.56
C LEU A 87 14.61 9.39 -8.58
N LYS A 88 14.85 9.79 -9.83
CA LYS A 88 15.29 8.86 -10.88
C LYS A 88 16.61 8.18 -10.53
N ASP A 89 17.58 8.94 -10.05
CA ASP A 89 18.90 8.44 -9.65
C ASP A 89 18.80 7.47 -8.45
N MET A 90 17.76 7.61 -7.61
CA MET A 90 17.43 6.67 -6.54
C MET A 90 16.70 5.40 -7.03
N GLY A 91 16.44 5.29 -8.34
CA GLY A 91 15.71 4.16 -8.91
C GLY A 91 14.20 4.16 -8.66
N ILE A 92 13.64 5.28 -8.21
CA ILE A 92 12.20 5.46 -8.16
C ILE A 92 11.65 5.45 -9.59
N ASN A 93 10.56 4.72 -9.81
CA ASN A 93 9.89 4.65 -11.11
C ASN A 93 8.38 4.94 -11.04
N THR A 94 7.84 5.16 -9.85
CA THR A 94 6.42 5.45 -9.66
C THR A 94 6.25 6.56 -8.62
N LEU A 95 5.59 7.64 -8.98
CA LEU A 95 5.28 8.76 -8.10
C LEU A 95 3.83 8.68 -7.67
N TRP A 96 3.55 8.64 -6.37
CA TRP A 96 2.22 8.79 -5.82
C TRP A 96 2.10 10.15 -5.16
N PHE A 97 1.34 11.06 -5.75
CA PHE A 97 1.05 12.37 -5.18
C PHE A 97 -0.06 12.28 -4.15
N MET A 98 0.20 12.72 -2.91
CA MET A 98 -0.85 12.99 -1.91
C MET A 98 -1.93 13.90 -2.51
N PRO A 99 -3.14 14.01 -1.93
CA PRO A 99 -4.24 14.71 -2.61
C PRO A 99 -3.85 16.12 -3.07
N ILE A 100 -4.08 16.39 -4.36
CA ILE A 100 -3.70 17.65 -5.02
C ILE A 100 -4.88 18.60 -5.21
N HIS A 101 -6.06 18.22 -4.75
CA HIS A 101 -7.31 18.96 -4.94
C HIS A 101 -7.44 20.17 -3.99
N PRO A 102 -8.30 21.15 -4.32
CA PRO A 102 -8.57 22.26 -3.42
C PRO A 102 -9.15 21.81 -2.09
N ILE A 103 -8.77 22.50 -1.01
CA ILE A 103 -9.07 22.14 0.38
C ILE A 103 -10.15 23.05 0.94
N SER A 104 -11.10 22.49 1.71
CA SER A 104 -12.19 23.24 2.36
C SER A 104 -11.67 24.28 3.37
N GLU A 105 -12.33 25.44 3.42
CA GLU A 105 -12.14 26.44 4.46
C GLU A 105 -13.15 26.31 5.61
N THR A 106 -14.33 25.77 5.31
CA THR A 106 -15.37 25.51 6.30
C THR A 106 -14.98 24.31 7.18
N ASN A 107 -15.03 24.50 8.48
CA ASN A 107 -14.63 23.54 9.50
C ASN A 107 -13.17 23.07 9.39
N ARG A 108 -12.31 23.85 8.73
CA ARG A 108 -10.92 23.55 8.49
C ARG A 108 -10.16 23.26 9.79
N SER A 109 -9.42 22.16 9.82
CA SER A 109 -8.44 21.86 10.86
C SER A 109 -7.10 22.50 10.51
N GLY A 110 -6.43 23.18 11.48
CA GLY A 110 -5.17 23.89 11.25
C GLY A 110 -5.29 25.12 10.35
N ILE A 111 -4.16 25.66 9.86
CA ILE A 111 -4.13 26.87 9.05
C ILE A 111 -4.40 26.57 7.57
N LEU A 112 -3.73 25.54 7.02
CA LEU A 112 -3.83 25.16 5.60
C LEU A 112 -4.86 24.05 5.35
N GLY A 113 -5.29 23.36 6.38
CA GLY A 113 -6.27 22.28 6.30
C GLY A 113 -5.70 20.94 5.86
N SER A 114 -6.54 19.90 5.98
CA SER A 114 -6.25 18.56 5.55
C SER A 114 -6.28 18.46 4.03
N TYR A 115 -5.30 17.81 3.44
CA TYR A 115 -5.28 17.43 2.02
C TYR A 115 -6.52 16.61 1.63
N TYR A 116 -7.09 15.89 2.59
CA TYR A 116 -8.24 14.99 2.40
C TYR A 116 -9.60 15.70 2.50
N SER A 117 -9.64 17.00 2.74
CA SER A 117 -10.88 17.81 2.75
C SER A 117 -11.15 18.41 1.37
N VAL A 118 -11.39 17.54 0.36
CA VAL A 118 -11.50 17.88 -1.06
C VAL A 118 -12.77 18.66 -1.37
N THR A 119 -12.67 19.77 -2.11
CA THR A 119 -13.83 20.59 -2.52
C THR A 119 -14.18 20.51 -4.00
N ASP A 120 -13.24 20.13 -4.86
CA ASP A 120 -13.46 19.93 -6.30
C ASP A 120 -12.52 18.85 -6.84
N TYR A 121 -13.11 17.77 -7.34
CA TYR A 121 -12.37 16.61 -7.86
C TYR A 121 -11.77 16.80 -9.25
N ARG A 122 -12.04 17.91 -9.94
CA ARG A 122 -11.47 18.25 -11.26
C ARG A 122 -10.55 19.45 -11.25
N GLU A 123 -10.26 20.01 -10.07
CA GLU A 123 -9.35 21.14 -9.91
C GLU A 123 -8.13 20.74 -9.08
N VAL A 124 -7.05 21.53 -9.22
CA VAL A 124 -5.86 21.42 -8.37
C VAL A 124 -5.90 22.52 -7.30
N ASN A 125 -5.30 22.25 -6.16
CA ASN A 125 -5.10 23.22 -5.11
C ASN A 125 -4.23 24.38 -5.63
N PRO A 126 -4.72 25.63 -5.63
CA PRO A 126 -3.95 26.77 -6.10
C PRO A 126 -2.66 27.03 -5.31
N GLU A 127 -2.52 26.44 -4.10
CA GLU A 127 -1.27 26.42 -3.34
C GLU A 127 -0.16 25.70 -4.10
N PHE A 128 -0.48 24.65 -4.87
CA PHE A 128 0.48 23.83 -5.61
C PHE A 128 0.77 24.32 -7.02
N GLY A 129 -0.08 25.20 -7.56
CA GLY A 129 0.00 25.73 -8.92
C GLY A 129 -1.30 25.58 -9.70
N THR A 130 -1.19 25.46 -11.01
CA THR A 130 -2.32 25.31 -11.95
C THR A 130 -2.42 23.88 -12.49
N LYS A 131 -3.54 23.55 -13.13
CA LYS A 131 -3.68 22.29 -13.89
C LYS A 131 -2.63 22.15 -14.99
N GLU A 132 -2.24 23.26 -15.62
CA GLU A 132 -1.16 23.25 -16.62
C GLU A 132 0.20 22.91 -15.99
N ASP A 133 0.49 23.43 -14.79
CA ASP A 133 1.72 23.07 -14.05
C ASP A 133 1.73 21.59 -13.69
N PHE A 134 0.59 21.04 -13.24
CA PHE A 134 0.49 19.62 -12.96
C PHE A 134 0.63 18.77 -14.22
N LYS A 135 -0.01 19.18 -15.34
CA LYS A 135 0.13 18.46 -16.62
C LYS A 135 1.58 18.46 -17.10
N ASN A 136 2.28 19.60 -16.99
CA ASN A 136 3.69 19.70 -17.35
C ASN A 136 4.56 18.79 -16.47
N LEU A 137 4.26 18.68 -15.18
CA LEU A 137 4.95 17.77 -14.27
C LEU A 137 4.72 16.30 -14.68
N VAL A 138 3.48 15.90 -14.98
CA VAL A 138 3.16 14.54 -15.40
C VAL A 138 3.85 14.20 -16.73
N ASP A 139 3.79 15.09 -17.71
CA ASP A 139 4.46 14.89 -19.01
C ASP A 139 5.97 14.72 -18.85
N LEU A 140 6.60 15.57 -18.04
CA LEU A 140 8.03 15.47 -17.74
C LEU A 140 8.36 14.17 -17.00
N ALA A 141 7.55 13.76 -16.03
CA ALA A 141 7.72 12.50 -15.31
C ALA A 141 7.66 11.31 -16.28
N HIS A 142 6.70 11.28 -17.20
CA HIS A 142 6.58 10.26 -18.22
C HIS A 142 7.78 10.26 -19.20
N GLU A 143 8.23 11.44 -19.64
CA GLU A 143 9.44 11.56 -20.49
C GLU A 143 10.69 10.99 -19.79
N MET A 144 10.76 11.11 -18.47
CA MET A 144 11.83 10.54 -17.66
C MET A 144 11.61 9.06 -17.32
N GLY A 145 10.45 8.47 -17.68
CA GLY A 145 10.11 7.06 -17.47
C GLY A 145 9.54 6.76 -16.08
N PHE A 146 8.97 7.73 -15.39
CA PHE A 146 8.13 7.50 -14.24
C PHE A 146 6.71 7.16 -14.64
N HIS A 147 5.99 6.46 -13.76
CA HIS A 147 4.53 6.38 -13.72
C HIS A 147 3.99 7.30 -12.64
N VAL A 148 2.80 7.86 -12.85
CA VAL A 148 2.20 8.84 -11.94
C VAL A 148 0.87 8.34 -11.39
N MET A 149 0.76 8.30 -10.08
CA MET A 149 -0.45 7.97 -9.33
C MET A 149 -0.95 9.19 -8.56
N MET A 150 -2.27 9.29 -8.39
CA MET A 150 -2.90 10.30 -7.54
C MET A 150 -3.56 9.66 -6.33
N ASP A 151 -3.55 10.36 -5.21
CA ASP A 151 -4.41 10.04 -4.08
C ASP A 151 -5.86 10.41 -4.39
N TRP A 152 -6.78 9.50 -4.09
CA TRP A 152 -8.19 9.66 -4.39
C TRP A 152 -9.07 9.51 -3.15
N VAL A 153 -9.68 10.60 -2.72
CA VAL A 153 -10.51 10.69 -1.52
C VAL A 153 -11.98 10.46 -1.90
N ALA A 154 -12.42 9.21 -1.93
CA ALA A 154 -13.77 8.89 -2.39
C ALA A 154 -14.82 8.84 -1.27
N ASN A 155 -14.43 8.64 0.00
CA ASN A 155 -15.38 8.43 1.10
C ASN A 155 -16.14 9.71 1.50
N HIS A 156 -15.55 10.88 1.34
CA HIS A 156 -16.06 12.15 1.85
C HIS A 156 -15.58 13.33 1.02
N THR A 157 -16.19 14.50 1.24
CA THR A 157 -15.73 15.79 0.68
C THR A 157 -15.48 16.80 1.79
N GLY A 158 -14.78 17.88 1.49
CA GLY A 158 -14.79 19.07 2.34
C GLY A 158 -16.17 19.76 2.32
N TRP A 159 -16.46 20.56 3.36
CA TRP A 159 -17.75 21.22 3.53
C TRP A 159 -18.04 22.34 2.50
N ASP A 160 -17.03 22.82 1.77
CA ASP A 160 -17.19 23.81 0.71
C ASP A 160 -17.35 23.18 -0.67
N CYS A 161 -17.44 21.85 -0.78
CA CYS A 161 -17.72 21.17 -2.03
C CYS A 161 -19.09 21.64 -2.58
N ALA A 162 -19.14 22.01 -3.86
CA ALA A 162 -20.37 22.48 -4.51
C ALA A 162 -21.51 21.44 -4.41
N TRP A 163 -21.18 20.15 -4.37
CA TRP A 163 -22.17 19.08 -4.24
C TRP A 163 -23.00 19.16 -2.95
N ILE A 164 -22.48 19.77 -1.87
CA ILE A 164 -23.25 19.99 -0.62
C ILE A 164 -24.56 20.75 -0.89
N THR A 165 -24.52 21.72 -1.78
CA THR A 165 -25.68 22.59 -2.11
C THR A 165 -26.40 22.15 -3.37
N GLU A 166 -25.70 21.61 -4.35
CA GLU A 166 -26.25 21.22 -5.66
C GLU A 166 -26.91 19.83 -5.59
N HIS A 167 -26.32 18.91 -4.81
CA HIS A 167 -26.71 17.52 -4.68
C HIS A 167 -26.73 17.04 -3.22
N PRO A 168 -27.52 17.68 -2.33
CA PRO A 168 -27.52 17.33 -0.91
C PRO A 168 -28.03 15.90 -0.62
N ASP A 169 -28.56 15.21 -1.60
CA ASP A 169 -28.95 13.79 -1.55
C ASP A 169 -27.78 12.82 -1.82
N TRP A 170 -26.62 13.34 -2.24
CA TRP A 170 -25.39 12.58 -2.37
C TRP A 170 -24.67 12.36 -1.05
N TYR A 171 -25.16 12.98 0.05
CA TYR A 171 -24.53 12.92 1.36
C TYR A 171 -25.35 12.12 2.36
N THR A 172 -24.65 11.46 3.26
CA THR A 172 -25.25 10.80 4.43
C THR A 172 -25.88 11.84 5.36
N LYS A 173 -27.06 11.53 5.87
CA LYS A 173 -27.83 12.44 6.75
C LYS A 173 -28.18 11.78 8.06
N ASP A 174 -28.21 12.61 9.10
CA ASP A 174 -28.72 12.22 10.41
C ASP A 174 -30.27 12.07 10.42
N ALA A 175 -30.81 11.72 11.59
CA ALA A 175 -32.25 11.54 11.76
C ALA A 175 -33.06 12.85 11.60
N ASP A 176 -32.39 14.02 11.73
CA ASP A 176 -32.99 15.34 11.59
C ASP A 176 -32.83 15.87 10.14
N GLY A 177 -32.15 15.11 9.27
CA GLY A 177 -31.96 15.43 7.86
C GLY A 177 -30.73 16.29 7.56
N ASN A 178 -29.84 16.52 8.53
CA ASN A 178 -28.61 17.26 8.33
C ASN A 178 -27.52 16.34 7.76
N ILE A 179 -26.69 16.87 6.86
CA ILE A 179 -25.49 16.18 6.36
C ILE A 179 -24.54 15.95 7.55
N THR A 180 -23.91 14.78 7.60
CA THR A 180 -23.01 14.39 8.71
C THR A 180 -21.58 14.21 8.23
N ASP A 181 -20.65 14.24 9.19
CA ASP A 181 -19.31 13.67 9.01
C ASP A 181 -19.37 12.12 9.02
N PRO A 182 -18.32 11.43 8.56
CA PRO A 182 -18.25 9.96 8.61
C PRO A 182 -18.42 9.44 10.03
N VAL A 183 -19.46 8.64 10.22
CA VAL A 183 -19.92 8.23 11.56
C VAL A 183 -18.85 7.46 12.33
N GLY A 184 -18.47 7.99 13.47
CA GLY A 184 -17.53 7.35 14.41
C GLY A 184 -16.05 7.55 14.08
N MET A 185 -15.71 8.26 13.00
CA MET A 185 -14.33 8.53 12.61
C MET A 185 -13.73 9.74 13.32
N GLY A 186 -14.56 10.71 13.73
CA GLY A 186 -14.11 11.94 14.39
C GLY A 186 -13.44 12.93 13.44
N TRP A 187 -13.89 12.98 12.19
CA TRP A 187 -13.41 13.87 11.13
C TRP A 187 -14.41 15.00 10.84
N PRO A 188 -14.51 16.03 11.72
CA PRO A 188 -15.54 17.05 11.61
C PRO A 188 -15.33 18.05 10.46
N ASP A 189 -14.17 18.02 9.82
CA ASP A 189 -13.76 18.88 8.70
C ASP A 189 -14.21 18.34 7.33
N VAL A 190 -14.88 17.17 7.29
CA VAL A 190 -15.37 16.55 6.06
C VAL A 190 -16.83 16.08 6.18
N ALA A 191 -17.50 15.92 5.05
CA ALA A 191 -18.88 15.50 4.90
C ALA A 191 -18.97 14.13 4.21
N ASP A 192 -19.68 13.19 4.80
CA ASP A 192 -19.79 11.80 4.39
C ASP A 192 -20.64 11.62 3.12
N LEU A 193 -20.14 10.87 2.13
CA LEU A 193 -20.82 10.59 0.88
C LEU A 193 -21.70 9.34 0.97
N ASN A 194 -22.89 9.42 0.38
CA ASN A 194 -23.87 8.33 0.36
C ASN A 194 -23.80 7.52 -0.96
N TYR A 195 -23.07 6.46 -0.98
CA TYR A 195 -22.90 5.58 -2.15
C TYR A 195 -24.12 4.73 -2.52
N ASP A 196 -25.25 4.84 -1.81
CA ASP A 196 -26.54 4.32 -2.29
C ASP A 196 -27.08 5.16 -3.46
N ASN A 197 -26.58 6.39 -3.63
CA ASN A 197 -26.94 7.27 -4.74
C ASN A 197 -26.13 6.94 -6.01
N MET A 198 -26.84 6.52 -7.07
CA MET A 198 -26.20 6.10 -8.31
C MET A 198 -25.66 7.27 -9.15
N ASP A 199 -26.22 8.48 -9.01
CA ASP A 199 -25.72 9.68 -9.72
C ASP A 199 -24.40 10.12 -9.12
N LEU A 200 -24.23 10.05 -7.78
CA LEU A 200 -22.95 10.25 -7.12
C LEU A 200 -21.89 9.26 -7.65
N ARG A 201 -22.23 7.97 -7.71
CA ARG A 201 -21.28 6.95 -8.21
C ARG A 201 -20.82 7.28 -9.63
N ALA A 202 -21.76 7.63 -10.52
CA ALA A 202 -21.44 7.99 -11.89
C ALA A 202 -20.53 9.21 -11.99
N GLU A 203 -20.81 10.26 -11.20
CA GLU A 203 -20.00 11.48 -11.19
C GLU A 203 -18.60 11.25 -10.59
N MET A 204 -18.50 10.48 -9.50
CA MET A 204 -17.21 10.16 -8.90
C MET A 204 -16.30 9.37 -9.88
N ILE A 205 -16.87 8.38 -10.59
CA ILE A 205 -16.15 7.66 -11.65
C ILE A 205 -15.73 8.60 -12.78
N ALA A 206 -16.63 9.51 -13.20
CA ALA A 206 -16.32 10.49 -14.24
C ALA A 206 -15.20 11.46 -13.82
N CYS A 207 -15.12 11.81 -12.53
CA CYS A 207 -14.01 12.58 -11.99
C CYS A 207 -12.69 11.82 -12.05
N MET A 208 -12.65 10.54 -11.65
CA MET A 208 -11.45 9.71 -11.78
C MET A 208 -11.01 9.59 -13.26
N LYS A 209 -11.96 9.27 -14.13
CA LYS A 209 -11.71 9.09 -15.57
C LYS A 209 -11.15 10.34 -16.22
N TYR A 210 -11.62 11.53 -15.81
CA TYR A 210 -11.09 12.83 -16.28
C TYR A 210 -9.58 12.94 -16.11
N TRP A 211 -9.01 12.50 -14.96
CA TRP A 211 -7.57 12.57 -14.72
C TRP A 211 -6.78 11.58 -15.58
N VAL A 212 -7.36 10.41 -15.86
CA VAL A 212 -6.74 9.44 -16.78
C VAL A 212 -6.78 9.93 -18.22
N GLU A 213 -7.91 10.51 -18.68
CA GLU A 213 -8.08 10.98 -20.05
C GLU A 213 -7.27 12.26 -20.36
N GLU A 214 -7.31 13.24 -19.45
CA GLU A 214 -6.74 14.57 -19.74
C GLU A 214 -5.28 14.71 -19.26
N PHE A 215 -4.91 13.99 -18.20
CA PHE A 215 -3.59 14.10 -17.58
C PHE A 215 -2.72 12.86 -17.78
N ASP A 216 -3.29 11.78 -18.31
CA ASP A 216 -2.61 10.51 -18.54
C ASP A 216 -2.12 9.81 -17.25
N ILE A 217 -2.86 9.97 -16.14
CA ILE A 217 -2.53 9.35 -14.85
C ILE A 217 -2.52 7.84 -14.97
N ASP A 218 -1.53 7.17 -14.35
CA ASP A 218 -1.28 5.72 -14.44
C ASP A 218 -1.92 4.91 -13.32
N GLY A 219 -2.46 5.57 -12.29
CA GLY A 219 -3.09 4.87 -11.18
C GLY A 219 -3.59 5.77 -10.07
N PHE A 220 -4.21 5.13 -9.07
CA PHE A 220 -4.75 5.81 -7.91
C PHE A 220 -4.40 5.05 -6.62
N ARG A 221 -4.06 5.80 -5.58
CA ARG A 221 -4.19 5.34 -4.20
C ARG A 221 -5.55 5.81 -3.69
N CYS A 222 -6.38 4.90 -3.26
CA CYS A 222 -7.73 5.21 -2.81
C CYS A 222 -7.79 5.23 -1.29
N ASP A 223 -8.01 6.45 -0.77
CA ASP A 223 -8.13 6.76 0.64
C ASP A 223 -9.30 6.01 1.28
N TYR A 224 -9.08 5.46 2.47
CA TYR A 224 -10.09 4.73 3.26
C TYR A 224 -11.00 3.85 2.38
N ALA A 225 -10.39 3.00 1.56
CA ALA A 225 -11.10 2.25 0.51
C ALA A 225 -12.25 1.37 1.04
N THR A 226 -12.16 0.90 2.29
CA THR A 226 -13.24 0.14 2.95
C THR A 226 -14.44 0.98 3.37
N GLY A 227 -14.32 2.29 3.40
CA GLY A 227 -15.44 3.21 3.63
C GLY A 227 -16.39 3.32 2.43
N VAL A 228 -15.95 2.85 1.25
CA VAL A 228 -16.68 2.91 0.00
C VAL A 228 -17.04 1.48 -0.47
N PRO A 229 -18.26 1.23 -1.00
CA PRO A 229 -18.67 -0.11 -1.41
C PRO A 229 -17.77 -0.76 -2.45
N VAL A 230 -17.49 -2.05 -2.31
CA VAL A 230 -16.63 -2.83 -3.23
C VAL A 230 -17.14 -2.76 -4.68
N ASP A 231 -18.43 -2.88 -4.89
CA ASP A 231 -19.07 -2.85 -6.22
C ASP A 231 -18.91 -1.47 -6.92
N PHE A 232 -18.77 -0.39 -6.16
CA PHE A 232 -18.38 0.91 -6.72
C PHE A 232 -16.96 0.87 -7.27
N TRP A 233 -15.99 0.35 -6.48
CA TRP A 233 -14.61 0.26 -6.93
C TRP A 233 -14.43 -0.65 -8.15
N GLU A 234 -15.19 -1.76 -8.20
CA GLU A 234 -15.22 -2.66 -9.37
C GLU A 234 -15.74 -1.94 -10.63
N ALA A 235 -16.81 -1.14 -10.48
CA ALA A 235 -17.35 -0.33 -11.56
C ALA A 235 -16.36 0.78 -11.97
N ALA A 236 -15.75 1.47 -11.01
CA ALA A 236 -14.74 2.50 -11.27
C ALA A 236 -13.56 1.91 -12.05
N ARG A 237 -13.00 0.78 -11.60
CA ARG A 237 -11.91 0.08 -12.29
C ARG A 237 -12.30 -0.25 -13.75
N THR A 238 -13.48 -0.81 -13.96
CA THR A 238 -13.96 -1.17 -15.29
C THR A 238 -14.01 0.04 -16.22
N GLU A 239 -14.51 1.17 -15.75
CA GLU A 239 -14.60 2.40 -16.56
C GLU A 239 -13.22 3.03 -16.83
N LEU A 240 -12.31 3.02 -15.86
CA LEU A 240 -10.95 3.52 -16.04
C LEU A 240 -10.18 2.70 -17.08
N GLU A 241 -10.30 1.38 -17.06
CA GLU A 241 -9.66 0.47 -18.01
C GLU A 241 -10.19 0.58 -19.44
N THR A 242 -11.34 1.26 -19.66
CA THR A 242 -11.75 1.65 -21.02
C THR A 242 -10.81 2.67 -21.67
N VAL A 243 -10.03 3.40 -20.87
CA VAL A 243 -9.03 4.38 -21.33
C VAL A 243 -7.66 3.73 -21.44
N LYS A 244 -7.15 3.23 -20.32
CA LYS A 244 -5.89 2.48 -20.24
C LYS A 244 -5.84 1.63 -18.97
N PRO A 245 -4.98 0.60 -18.90
CA PRO A 245 -4.71 -0.08 -17.64
C PRO A 245 -4.17 0.89 -16.57
N VAL A 246 -4.74 0.84 -15.36
CA VAL A 246 -4.34 1.69 -14.23
C VAL A 246 -3.99 0.84 -13.02
N LEU A 247 -2.99 1.28 -12.24
CA LEU A 247 -2.63 0.64 -10.97
C LEU A 247 -3.56 1.16 -9.86
N MET A 248 -4.22 0.26 -9.12
CA MET A 248 -5.13 0.61 -8.05
C MET A 248 -4.60 0.13 -6.70
N LEU A 249 -4.25 1.07 -5.83
CA LEU A 249 -3.80 0.83 -4.47
C LEU A 249 -4.93 1.19 -3.49
N ALA A 250 -5.38 0.21 -2.70
CA ALA A 250 -6.34 0.46 -1.63
C ALA A 250 -5.64 0.83 -0.33
N GLU A 251 -6.04 1.93 0.30
CA GLU A 251 -5.75 2.08 1.72
C GLU A 251 -6.68 1.17 2.52
N ASP A 252 -6.17 0.00 2.77
CA ASP A 252 -6.81 -1.08 3.53
C ASP A 252 -5.75 -2.09 3.96
N ASN A 253 -6.01 -2.81 5.04
CA ASN A 253 -5.04 -3.77 5.55
C ASN A 253 -5.36 -5.23 5.22
N ALA A 254 -6.64 -5.60 5.10
CA ALA A 254 -6.99 -7.01 5.13
C ALA A 254 -8.17 -7.41 4.24
N SER A 255 -8.82 -6.49 3.53
CA SER A 255 -10.01 -6.78 2.73
C SER A 255 -9.67 -7.46 1.41
N LYS A 256 -9.67 -8.79 1.39
CA LYS A 256 -9.53 -9.56 0.15
C LYS A 256 -10.66 -9.27 -0.86
N ALA A 257 -11.82 -8.81 -0.38
CA ALA A 257 -12.92 -8.44 -1.26
C ALA A 257 -12.55 -7.30 -2.21
N LEU A 258 -11.81 -6.29 -1.73
CA LEU A 258 -11.30 -5.21 -2.56
C LEU A 258 -10.31 -5.71 -3.62
N LEU A 259 -9.50 -6.69 -3.28
CA LEU A 259 -8.45 -7.24 -4.15
C LEU A 259 -8.97 -8.22 -5.22
N ASN A 260 -10.21 -8.72 -5.11
CA ASN A 260 -10.72 -9.67 -6.09
C ASN A 260 -10.78 -9.07 -7.50
N TYR A 261 -11.27 -7.82 -7.64
CA TYR A 261 -11.46 -7.19 -8.96
C TYR A 261 -11.12 -5.71 -9.01
N ALA A 262 -11.15 -4.99 -7.89
CA ALA A 262 -11.01 -3.54 -7.87
C ALA A 262 -9.58 -3.07 -7.74
N PHE A 263 -8.78 -3.71 -6.90
CA PHE A 263 -7.44 -3.24 -6.54
C PHE A 263 -6.34 -4.25 -6.84
N ASP A 264 -5.16 -3.77 -7.16
CA ASP A 264 -3.96 -4.57 -7.40
C ASP A 264 -3.20 -4.85 -6.11
N LEU A 265 -3.21 -3.88 -5.20
CA LEU A 265 -2.47 -3.99 -3.95
C LEU A 265 -3.18 -3.22 -2.82
N ASN A 266 -2.82 -3.56 -1.59
CA ASN A 266 -3.21 -2.87 -0.38
C ASN A 266 -2.04 -2.78 0.61
N TYR A 267 -2.22 -2.01 1.69
CA TYR A 267 -1.17 -1.73 2.68
C TYR A 267 -0.82 -2.94 3.55
N ASN A 268 0.44 -3.02 3.94
CA ASN A 268 0.94 -4.01 4.90
C ASN A 268 1.21 -3.36 6.28
N TRP A 269 0.16 -2.78 6.87
CA TRP A 269 0.23 -2.14 8.19
C TRP A 269 0.78 -3.07 9.28
N GLU A 270 0.37 -4.34 9.24
CA GLU A 270 0.78 -5.34 10.23
C GLU A 270 2.26 -5.70 10.11
N LEU A 271 2.82 -5.67 8.89
CA LEU A 271 4.27 -5.85 8.69
C LEU A 271 5.03 -4.66 9.26
N TYR A 272 4.61 -3.42 8.97
CA TYR A 272 5.20 -2.21 9.56
C TYR A 272 5.30 -2.33 11.08
N ASP A 273 4.19 -2.63 11.75
CA ASP A 273 4.15 -2.82 13.20
C ASP A 273 5.06 -3.96 13.67
N ALA A 274 5.10 -5.07 12.92
CA ALA A 274 5.95 -6.20 13.26
C ALA A 274 7.44 -5.85 13.16
N LEU A 275 7.86 -5.14 12.10
CA LEU A 275 9.24 -4.69 11.90
C LEU A 275 9.66 -3.73 13.02
N ARG A 276 8.81 -2.78 13.36
CA ARG A 276 9.04 -1.88 14.49
C ARG A 276 9.18 -2.64 15.82
N TYR A 277 8.32 -3.63 16.10
CA TYR A 277 8.43 -4.47 17.28
C TYR A 277 9.69 -5.35 17.29
N ILE A 278 10.23 -5.72 16.12
CA ILE A 278 11.52 -6.41 16.01
C ILE A 278 12.65 -5.46 16.44
N VAL A 279 12.67 -4.23 15.95
CA VAL A 279 13.69 -3.23 16.32
C VAL A 279 13.67 -2.92 17.81
N ILE A 280 12.49 -2.72 18.40
CA ILE A 280 12.32 -2.55 19.84
C ILE A 280 12.77 -3.81 20.63
N GLY A 281 12.75 -4.98 20.00
CA GLY A 281 13.19 -6.25 20.58
C GLY A 281 12.06 -7.04 21.28
N THR A 282 10.80 -6.67 21.07
CA THR A 282 9.63 -7.38 21.60
C THR A 282 9.16 -8.53 20.72
N LYS A 283 9.47 -8.48 19.42
CA LYS A 283 9.31 -9.60 18.47
C LYS A 283 10.67 -10.05 17.95
N ARG A 284 10.70 -11.16 17.20
CA ARG A 284 11.88 -11.72 16.54
C ARG A 284 11.62 -11.83 15.04
N ALA A 285 12.69 -11.96 14.24
CA ALA A 285 12.65 -11.99 12.79
C ALA A 285 11.68 -13.05 12.21
N ASN A 286 11.56 -14.20 12.86
CA ASN A 286 10.69 -15.29 12.43
C ASN A 286 9.19 -14.94 12.34
N VAL A 287 8.75 -13.82 12.89
CA VAL A 287 7.34 -13.39 12.76
C VAL A 287 7.03 -12.76 11.39
N VAL A 288 8.03 -12.27 10.66
CA VAL A 288 7.85 -11.63 9.34
C VAL A 288 7.04 -12.52 8.40
N LYS A 289 7.28 -13.83 8.42
CA LYS A 289 6.56 -14.81 7.59
C LYS A 289 5.03 -14.80 7.76
N TYR A 290 4.52 -14.34 8.88
CA TYR A 290 3.07 -14.28 9.13
C TYR A 290 2.39 -13.05 8.52
N TYR A 291 3.17 -12.10 8.02
CA TYR A 291 2.71 -10.85 7.42
C TYR A 291 2.95 -10.79 5.91
N ILE A 292 3.39 -11.93 5.34
CA ILE A 292 3.54 -12.13 3.91
C ILE A 292 2.60 -13.28 3.54
N PRO A 293 1.33 -12.98 3.25
CA PRO A 293 0.33 -14.00 3.01
C PRO A 293 0.56 -14.69 1.66
N ASP A 294 0.25 -15.99 1.62
CA ASP A 294 0.27 -16.85 0.44
C ASP A 294 -1.16 -17.13 -0.11
N ASP A 295 -2.19 -16.54 0.52
CA ASP A 295 -3.59 -16.77 0.23
C ASP A 295 -4.32 -15.54 -0.34
N TYR A 296 -3.58 -14.61 -0.95
CA TYR A 296 -4.15 -13.45 -1.65
C TYR A 296 -4.75 -13.84 -3.01
N PRO A 297 -5.74 -13.07 -3.50
CA PRO A 297 -6.22 -13.22 -4.86
C PRO A 297 -5.06 -13.18 -5.86
N ASP A 298 -5.15 -14.02 -6.89
CA ASP A 298 -4.10 -14.18 -7.89
C ASP A 298 -3.69 -12.84 -8.52
N GLY A 299 -2.40 -12.59 -8.63
CA GLY A 299 -1.83 -11.36 -9.17
C GLY A 299 -1.85 -10.16 -8.23
N THR A 300 -2.44 -10.25 -7.03
CA THR A 300 -2.45 -9.15 -6.07
C THR A 300 -1.30 -9.25 -5.05
N TYR A 301 -0.93 -8.14 -4.43
CA TYR A 301 0.22 -8.07 -3.54
C TYR A 301 0.08 -6.95 -2.49
N ARG A 302 1.12 -6.77 -1.67
CA ARG A 302 1.15 -5.79 -0.58
C ARG A 302 2.04 -4.59 -0.92
N LEU A 303 1.66 -3.43 -0.41
CA LEU A 303 2.55 -2.27 -0.26
C LEU A 303 3.34 -2.43 1.03
N ASN A 304 4.66 -2.57 0.90
CA ASN A 304 5.58 -2.68 2.04
C ASN A 304 6.26 -1.33 2.29
N PHE A 305 6.20 -0.82 3.51
CA PHE A 305 6.71 0.50 3.84
C PHE A 305 7.32 0.56 5.25
N LEU A 306 8.17 1.55 5.46
CA LEU A 306 8.76 1.87 6.76
C LEU A 306 8.24 3.20 7.30
N ASP A 307 7.72 4.05 6.43
CA ASP A 307 7.04 5.31 6.77
C ASP A 307 5.97 5.62 5.72
N ASN A 308 5.08 6.54 6.02
CA ASN A 308 4.14 7.21 5.13
C ASN A 308 3.66 8.51 5.80
N HIS A 309 2.84 9.29 5.10
CA HIS A 309 2.33 10.57 5.64
C HIS A 309 1.62 10.42 6.99
N ASP A 310 0.89 9.31 7.25
CA ASP A 310 0.21 9.07 8.52
C ASP A 310 1.18 8.73 9.64
N LYS A 311 2.10 7.80 9.40
CA LYS A 311 3.08 7.39 10.42
C LYS A 311 3.97 8.55 10.80
N ASN A 312 4.50 9.25 9.81
CA ASN A 312 5.35 10.40 10.05
C ASN A 312 4.61 11.50 10.80
N SER A 313 3.46 11.96 10.32
CA SER A 313 2.80 13.13 10.91
C SER A 313 2.15 12.85 12.27
N TRP A 314 1.72 11.62 12.56
CA TRP A 314 0.89 11.34 13.73
C TRP A 314 1.49 10.38 14.75
N GLU A 315 2.52 9.61 14.37
CA GLU A 315 3.07 8.59 15.27
C GLU A 315 4.57 8.76 15.50
N HIS A 316 5.40 8.43 14.51
CA HIS A 316 6.85 8.33 14.61
C HIS A 316 7.52 8.72 13.32
N THR A 317 8.64 9.40 13.40
CA THR A 317 9.57 9.51 12.26
C THR A 317 10.17 8.15 11.92
N ILE A 318 10.68 7.97 10.71
CA ILE A 318 11.38 6.74 10.33
C ILE A 318 12.59 6.46 11.25
N MET A 319 13.26 7.52 11.71
CA MET A 319 14.38 7.41 12.64
C MET A 319 13.95 6.98 14.05
N ASP A 320 12.81 7.50 14.55
CA ASP A 320 12.23 7.07 15.81
C ASP A 320 11.77 5.60 15.77
N ALA A 321 11.17 5.20 14.65
CA ALA A 321 10.61 3.86 14.48
C ALA A 321 11.70 2.79 14.38
N PHE A 322 12.77 3.05 13.63
CA PHE A 322 13.76 2.04 13.26
C PHE A 322 15.18 2.35 13.69
N GLY A 323 15.57 3.63 13.77
CA GLY A 323 16.93 4.04 14.10
C GLY A 323 17.94 3.75 12.98
N LYS A 324 19.01 4.53 12.89
CA LYS A 324 19.97 4.47 11.79
C LYS A 324 20.65 3.11 11.60
N ASP A 325 20.82 2.32 12.68
CA ASP A 325 21.53 1.04 12.60
C ASP A 325 20.68 -0.06 11.96
N ALA A 326 19.35 -0.04 12.14
CA ALA A 326 18.46 -1.05 11.56
C ALA A 326 17.94 -0.69 10.18
N LEU A 327 17.88 0.61 9.85
CA LEU A 327 17.26 1.10 8.60
C LEU A 327 17.81 0.45 7.33
N PRO A 328 19.15 0.28 7.12
CA PRO A 328 19.64 -0.39 5.91
C PRO A 328 19.11 -1.81 5.75
N ALA A 329 19.04 -2.59 6.83
CA ALA A 329 18.46 -3.94 6.81
C ALA A 329 16.94 -3.91 6.57
N MET A 330 16.23 -2.93 7.11
CA MET A 330 14.77 -2.79 6.93
C MET A 330 14.42 -2.37 5.49
N PHE A 331 15.12 -1.39 4.90
CA PHE A 331 14.97 -1.05 3.48
C PHE A 331 15.25 -2.28 2.61
N SER A 332 16.38 -2.97 2.84
CA SER A 332 16.74 -4.17 2.10
C SER A 332 15.67 -5.25 2.19
N LEU A 333 15.04 -5.39 3.35
CA LEU A 333 13.97 -6.37 3.55
C LEU A 333 12.71 -6.02 2.75
N ILE A 334 12.20 -4.77 2.81
CA ILE A 334 10.97 -4.41 2.09
C ILE A 334 11.13 -4.44 0.56
N TYR A 335 12.36 -4.32 0.04
CA TYR A 335 12.67 -4.46 -1.38
C TYR A 335 12.77 -5.92 -1.85
N THR A 336 13.05 -6.86 -0.95
CA THR A 336 13.33 -8.27 -1.30
C THR A 336 12.19 -9.24 -1.01
N ILE A 337 11.31 -8.93 -0.05
CA ILE A 337 10.10 -9.72 0.20
C ILE A 337 9.03 -9.50 -0.89
N PRO A 338 8.04 -10.40 -1.06
CA PRO A 338 6.92 -10.18 -1.96
C PRO A 338 6.16 -8.88 -1.67
N GLY A 339 5.83 -8.14 -2.73
CA GLY A 339 5.14 -6.86 -2.65
C GLY A 339 5.92 -5.70 -3.28
N THR A 340 5.40 -4.50 -3.18
CA THR A 340 5.99 -3.28 -3.72
C THR A 340 6.48 -2.39 -2.59
N PRO A 341 7.74 -1.92 -2.62
CA PRO A 341 8.25 -0.98 -1.62
C PRO A 341 7.69 0.42 -1.84
N LEU A 342 7.38 1.10 -0.73
CA LEU A 342 7.06 2.52 -0.66
C LEU A 342 8.17 3.25 0.08
N ILE A 343 8.56 4.40 -0.44
CA ILE A 343 9.43 5.41 0.19
C ILE A 343 8.60 6.67 0.36
N TYR A 344 8.51 7.19 1.57
CA TYR A 344 7.87 8.47 1.84
C TYR A 344 8.87 9.62 1.73
N THR A 345 8.38 10.79 1.34
CA THR A 345 9.17 12.04 1.24
C THR A 345 9.99 12.29 2.51
N GLY A 346 11.34 12.24 2.40
CA GLY A 346 12.27 12.42 3.50
C GLY A 346 12.90 11.14 4.04
N ASP A 347 12.38 9.95 3.70
CA ASP A 347 12.97 8.68 4.11
C ASP A 347 14.42 8.53 3.64
N GLU A 348 14.70 9.04 2.44
CA GLU A 348 16.02 8.97 1.81
C GLU A 348 17.12 9.74 2.52
N ILE A 349 16.73 10.64 3.42
CA ILE A 349 17.68 11.35 4.31
C ILE A 349 17.53 10.91 5.76
N GLY A 350 16.69 9.90 6.05
CA GLY A 350 16.38 9.49 7.43
C GLY A 350 15.80 10.66 8.23
N LEU A 351 14.75 11.29 7.69
CA LEU A 351 14.14 12.47 8.30
C LEU A 351 13.70 12.18 9.74
N ASP A 352 14.29 12.91 10.70
CA ASP A 352 13.96 12.81 12.14
C ASP A 352 13.11 13.99 12.59
N HIS A 353 12.04 14.23 11.83
CA HIS A 353 11.08 15.31 12.05
C HIS A 353 9.67 14.86 11.67
N ASN A 354 8.71 15.03 12.58
CA ASN A 354 7.30 14.82 12.25
C ASN A 354 6.79 16.02 11.46
N ILE A 355 6.53 15.80 10.19
CA ILE A 355 6.04 16.83 9.26
C ILE A 355 4.64 17.28 9.70
N ALA A 356 4.45 18.58 9.87
CA ALA A 356 3.16 19.14 10.23
C ALA A 356 2.15 18.97 9.09
N PHE A 357 1.06 18.22 9.36
CA PHE A 357 0.10 17.84 8.34
C PHE A 357 -0.78 19.00 7.86
N MET A 358 -1.18 19.90 8.78
CA MET A 358 -2.14 20.98 8.52
C MET A 358 -1.48 22.35 8.28
N GLU A 359 -0.14 22.36 8.20
CA GLU A 359 0.66 23.59 8.14
C GLU A 359 1.70 23.49 7.02
N LYS A 360 2.35 24.61 6.69
CA LYS A 360 3.60 24.59 5.91
C LYS A 360 4.76 24.23 6.83
N ASP A 361 5.46 23.18 6.47
CA ASP A 361 6.58 22.61 7.23
C ASP A 361 7.55 21.96 6.24
N ALA A 362 8.20 22.80 5.42
CA ALA A 362 9.06 22.33 4.34
C ALA A 362 10.24 21.52 4.88
N ILE A 363 10.56 20.42 4.19
CA ILE A 363 11.66 19.54 4.55
C ILE A 363 12.99 20.28 4.43
N ASP A 364 13.74 20.27 5.51
CA ASP A 364 15.15 20.68 5.51
C ASP A 364 16.01 19.50 5.05
N TRP A 365 16.32 19.47 3.74
CA TRP A 365 17.11 18.40 3.12
C TRP A 365 18.54 18.28 3.62
N ASP A 366 19.04 19.29 4.33
CA ASP A 366 20.36 19.34 4.95
C ASP A 366 20.32 19.02 6.45
N SER A 367 19.14 18.69 7.00
CA SER A 367 18.93 18.45 8.44
C SER A 367 19.58 17.16 8.95
N SER A 368 19.96 16.24 8.09
CA SER A 368 20.51 14.93 8.43
C SER A 368 21.95 14.76 7.94
N ASP A 369 22.76 14.06 8.73
CA ASP A 369 24.12 13.62 8.38
C ASP A 369 24.14 12.21 7.74
N VAL A 370 22.97 11.59 7.57
CA VAL A 370 22.81 10.29 6.89
C VAL A 370 22.11 10.46 5.54
N SER A 371 22.41 9.56 4.63
CA SER A 371 21.74 9.46 3.33
C SER A 371 21.58 8.00 2.96
N TYR A 372 20.37 7.62 2.61
CA TYR A 372 20.06 6.28 2.12
C TYR A 372 19.89 6.25 0.59
N ARG A 373 20.11 7.37 -0.12
CA ARG A 373 19.87 7.49 -1.58
C ARG A 373 20.64 6.44 -2.39
N GLU A 374 21.93 6.23 -2.05
CA GLU A 374 22.76 5.22 -2.74
C GLU A 374 22.26 3.79 -2.46
N LEU A 375 21.90 3.49 -1.21
CA LEU A 375 21.31 2.20 -0.85
C LEU A 375 19.99 1.95 -1.60
N LEU A 376 19.10 2.94 -1.65
CA LEU A 376 17.81 2.82 -2.34
C LEU A 376 18.01 2.61 -3.85
N ALA A 377 18.96 3.31 -4.46
CA ALA A 377 19.35 3.13 -5.86
C ALA A 377 19.84 1.70 -6.14
N GLU A 378 20.72 1.18 -5.28
CA GLU A 378 21.24 -0.19 -5.39
C GLU A 378 20.12 -1.22 -5.24
N LEU A 379 19.26 -1.07 -4.24
CA LEU A 379 18.12 -1.95 -4.01
C LEU A 379 17.11 -1.93 -5.18
N ALA A 380 16.84 -0.75 -5.74
CA ALA A 380 15.99 -0.61 -6.92
C ALA A 380 16.61 -1.29 -8.15
N SER A 381 17.94 -1.15 -8.34
CA SER A 381 18.69 -1.82 -9.41
C SER A 381 18.65 -3.34 -9.24
N ILE A 382 18.87 -3.84 -8.02
CA ILE A 382 18.78 -5.27 -7.71
C ILE A 382 17.36 -5.79 -8.00
N ARG A 383 16.32 -5.05 -7.57
CA ARG A 383 14.93 -5.44 -7.78
C ARG A 383 14.56 -5.50 -9.27
N SER A 384 14.90 -4.47 -10.04
CA SER A 384 14.57 -4.41 -11.48
C SER A 384 15.33 -5.45 -12.31
N SER A 385 16.57 -5.77 -11.90
CA SER A 385 17.44 -6.73 -12.61
C SER A 385 17.14 -8.19 -12.27
N ASN A 386 16.37 -8.46 -11.21
CA ASN A 386 16.10 -9.81 -10.74
C ASN A 386 14.58 -10.10 -10.74
N PRO A 387 14.04 -10.74 -11.78
CA PRO A 387 12.62 -11.09 -11.86
C PRO A 387 12.09 -11.82 -10.63
N ALA A 388 12.90 -12.61 -9.93
CA ALA A 388 12.50 -13.23 -8.67
C ALA A 388 11.96 -12.23 -7.64
N LEU A 389 12.43 -10.97 -7.66
CA LEU A 389 12.02 -9.91 -6.73
C LEU A 389 10.80 -9.09 -7.21
N HIS A 390 10.29 -9.33 -8.40
CA HIS A 390 9.13 -8.61 -8.91
C HIS A 390 7.87 -8.87 -8.08
N SER A 391 6.84 -8.03 -8.27
CA SER A 391 5.55 -8.10 -7.59
C SER A 391 4.56 -9.02 -8.32
N GLY A 392 3.58 -9.50 -7.59
CA GLY A 392 2.46 -10.29 -8.13
C GLY A 392 2.93 -11.52 -8.88
N ASN A 393 2.26 -11.83 -9.99
CA ASN A 393 2.56 -13.02 -10.81
C ASN A 393 3.86 -12.94 -11.61
N TYR A 394 4.52 -11.79 -11.63
CA TYR A 394 5.82 -11.62 -12.29
C TYR A 394 7.00 -12.01 -11.40
N GLY A 395 6.79 -12.11 -10.07
CA GLY A 395 7.82 -12.42 -9.10
C GLY A 395 7.85 -13.87 -8.65
N GLY A 396 8.96 -14.24 -7.99
CA GLY A 396 9.10 -15.55 -7.36
C GLY A 396 8.36 -15.65 -6.03
N ASN A 397 7.81 -16.83 -5.72
CA ASN A 397 7.31 -17.11 -4.40
C ASN A 397 8.45 -17.04 -3.37
N ILE A 398 8.10 -16.76 -2.11
CA ILE A 398 9.05 -16.77 -1.01
C ILE A 398 9.08 -18.16 -0.37
N GLU A 399 10.29 -18.72 -0.19
CA GLU A 399 10.51 -19.93 0.56
C GLU A 399 11.44 -19.66 1.74
N TYR A 400 10.95 -19.88 2.95
CA TYR A 400 11.70 -19.63 4.17
C TYR A 400 12.66 -20.78 4.49
N VAL A 401 13.91 -20.43 4.85
CA VAL A 401 14.92 -21.38 5.29
C VAL A 401 15.08 -21.26 6.81
N ASP A 402 14.78 -22.32 7.54
CA ASP A 402 14.94 -22.34 9.00
C ASP A 402 16.38 -22.68 9.37
N LEU A 403 17.10 -21.69 9.90
CA LEU A 403 18.48 -21.83 10.36
C LEU A 403 18.57 -22.06 11.88
N GLY A 404 17.44 -22.35 12.55
CA GLY A 404 17.38 -22.65 13.98
C GLY A 404 17.41 -21.44 14.92
N GLU A 405 17.56 -20.23 14.38
CA GLU A 405 17.63 -18.98 15.15
C GLU A 405 16.49 -18.00 14.81
N ASN A 406 15.64 -17.71 15.80
CA ASN A 406 14.45 -16.86 15.61
C ASN A 406 14.78 -15.39 15.27
N SER A 407 16.00 -14.93 15.55
CA SER A 407 16.48 -13.56 15.26
C SER A 407 16.96 -13.42 13.83
N VAL A 408 17.17 -14.52 13.14
CA VAL A 408 17.64 -14.57 11.76
C VAL A 408 16.47 -14.91 10.84
N LEU A 409 16.34 -14.13 9.77
CA LEU A 409 15.41 -14.38 8.69
C LEU A 409 16.20 -14.81 7.47
N ALA A 410 15.92 -15.99 6.95
CA ALA A 410 16.51 -16.49 5.72
C ALA A 410 15.41 -16.97 4.78
N PHE A 411 15.51 -16.62 3.51
CA PHE A 411 14.55 -17.03 2.49
C PHE A 411 15.14 -17.01 1.09
N THR A 412 14.47 -17.67 0.18
CA THR A 412 14.73 -17.61 -1.26
C THR A 412 13.50 -17.14 -2.01
N ARG A 413 13.71 -16.52 -3.16
CA ARG A 413 12.68 -16.24 -4.17
C ARG A 413 13.18 -16.71 -5.51
N GLU A 414 12.34 -17.40 -6.27
CA GLU A 414 12.72 -17.95 -7.58
C GLU A 414 11.58 -17.82 -8.59
N VAL A 415 11.91 -17.41 -9.79
CA VAL A 415 11.05 -17.45 -10.97
C VAL A 415 11.90 -17.69 -12.23
N ASP A 416 11.49 -18.64 -13.08
CA ASP A 416 12.09 -18.92 -14.38
C ASP A 416 13.63 -19.10 -14.34
N GLY A 417 14.17 -19.70 -13.27
CA GLY A 417 15.60 -19.93 -13.08
C GLY A 417 16.39 -18.73 -12.54
N ASN A 418 15.77 -17.57 -12.36
CA ASN A 418 16.35 -16.48 -11.57
C ASN A 418 16.04 -16.71 -10.10
N MET A 419 17.07 -16.85 -9.27
CA MET A 419 16.93 -17.07 -7.85
C MET A 419 17.72 -16.02 -7.06
N VAL A 420 17.05 -15.42 -6.08
CA VAL A 420 17.66 -14.53 -5.09
C VAL A 420 17.49 -15.17 -3.70
N LYS A 421 18.57 -15.18 -2.93
CA LYS A 421 18.62 -15.67 -1.55
C LYS A 421 18.94 -14.49 -0.64
N CYS A 422 18.25 -14.42 0.48
CA CYS A 422 18.38 -13.34 1.45
C CYS A 422 18.64 -13.90 2.85
N LEU A 423 19.56 -13.24 3.56
CA LEU A 423 19.91 -13.57 4.95
C LEU A 423 19.96 -12.27 5.76
N PHE A 424 19.22 -12.21 6.86
CA PHE A 424 19.12 -11.03 7.72
C PHE A 424 19.28 -11.43 9.19
N ASN A 425 20.21 -10.81 9.90
CA ASN A 425 20.19 -10.79 11.36
C ASN A 425 19.36 -9.58 11.82
N LEU A 426 18.05 -9.75 11.99
CA LEU A 426 17.16 -8.68 12.45
C LEU A 426 17.19 -8.55 13.98
N TYR A 427 18.41 -8.41 14.52
CA TYR A 427 18.63 -8.28 15.94
C TYR A 427 19.84 -7.37 16.27
N LYS A 428 19.77 -6.74 17.42
CA LYS A 428 20.81 -5.82 17.94
C LYS A 428 22.02 -6.49 18.57
N LYS A 429 22.21 -7.79 18.33
CA LYS A 429 23.36 -8.57 18.84
C LYS A 429 23.84 -9.52 17.76
N GLU A 430 25.10 -9.91 17.91
CA GLU A 430 25.68 -11.00 17.13
C GLU A 430 24.84 -12.28 17.27
N THR A 431 24.71 -13.02 16.18
CA THR A 431 23.95 -14.27 16.12
C THR A 431 24.72 -15.27 15.26
N THR A 432 25.00 -16.45 15.81
CA THR A 432 25.70 -17.52 15.10
C THR A 432 24.69 -18.52 14.53
N VAL A 433 24.82 -18.83 13.23
CA VAL A 433 23.95 -19.76 12.51
C VAL A 433 24.76 -20.61 11.54
N ASP A 434 24.28 -21.80 11.22
CA ASP A 434 24.77 -22.62 10.12
C ASP A 434 24.01 -22.28 8.83
N VAL A 435 24.72 -21.67 7.88
CA VAL A 435 24.15 -21.21 6.60
C VAL A 435 24.22 -22.25 5.48
N SER A 436 24.69 -23.47 5.74
CA SER A 436 24.83 -24.52 4.74
C SER A 436 23.51 -24.93 4.05
N LEU A 437 22.37 -24.67 4.68
CA LEU A 437 21.05 -24.89 4.08
C LEU A 437 20.66 -23.78 3.10
N LEU A 438 21.25 -22.60 3.20
CA LEU A 438 20.94 -21.45 2.37
C LEU A 438 21.95 -21.30 1.21
N PHE A 439 23.25 -21.38 1.52
CA PHE A 439 24.32 -21.17 0.55
C PHE A 439 25.05 -22.44 0.18
N ASN A 440 25.53 -22.53 -1.06
CA ASN A 440 26.27 -23.69 -1.57
C ASN A 440 27.65 -23.31 -2.16
N GLY A 441 28.05 -22.04 -2.04
CA GLY A 441 29.35 -21.54 -2.48
C GLY A 441 29.43 -21.13 -3.95
N THR A 442 28.30 -21.10 -4.68
CA THR A 442 28.27 -20.72 -6.10
C THR A 442 27.58 -19.37 -6.32
N GLU A 443 27.06 -18.77 -5.29
CA GLU A 443 26.29 -17.54 -5.32
C GLU A 443 27.18 -16.32 -5.60
N THR A 444 26.56 -15.30 -6.22
CA THR A 444 27.11 -13.96 -6.38
C THR A 444 26.46 -13.01 -5.40
N VAL A 445 27.25 -12.32 -4.59
CA VAL A 445 26.73 -11.31 -3.65
C VAL A 445 26.32 -10.08 -4.43
N LEU A 446 25.07 -9.67 -4.27
CA LEU A 446 24.51 -8.46 -4.86
C LEU A 446 24.67 -7.28 -3.91
N LEU A 447 24.40 -7.49 -2.61
CA LEU A 447 24.47 -6.45 -1.60
C LEU A 447 24.79 -7.07 -0.23
N HIS A 448 25.66 -6.38 0.53
CA HIS A 448 25.98 -6.72 1.91
C HIS A 448 25.98 -5.45 2.76
N GLY A 449 25.37 -5.51 3.93
CA GLY A 449 25.38 -4.40 4.88
C GLY A 449 25.41 -4.88 6.32
N GLN A 450 25.86 -3.98 7.20
CA GLN A 450 25.98 -4.24 8.63
C GLN A 450 25.70 -2.95 9.42
N GLY A 451 24.70 -2.97 10.29
CA GLY A 451 24.29 -1.80 11.04
C GLY A 451 23.95 -0.64 10.11
N ALA A 452 24.49 0.55 10.37
CA ALA A 452 24.24 1.75 9.55
C ALA A 452 25.01 1.77 8.21
N ASN A 453 25.80 0.74 7.88
CA ASN A 453 26.69 0.76 6.73
C ASN A 453 26.28 -0.26 5.67
N VAL A 454 26.31 0.15 4.42
CA VAL A 454 26.44 -0.73 3.25
C VAL A 454 27.93 -0.90 3.01
N LEU A 455 28.35 -2.12 2.77
CA LEU A 455 29.75 -2.46 2.65
C LEU A 455 30.17 -2.55 1.19
N ASP A 456 31.20 -1.79 0.81
CA ASP A 456 31.84 -1.92 -0.50
C ASP A 456 32.41 -3.34 -0.66
N MET A 457 32.17 -3.95 -1.82
CA MET A 457 32.62 -5.29 -2.14
C MET A 457 33.61 -5.25 -3.30
N GLU A 458 34.87 -5.69 -3.05
CA GLU A 458 35.88 -5.87 -4.09
C GLU A 458 35.69 -7.19 -4.87
N ASP A 459 35.14 -8.21 -4.21
CA ASP A 459 34.85 -9.52 -4.77
C ASP A 459 33.40 -9.89 -4.49
N HIS A 460 32.62 -10.17 -5.52
CA HIS A 460 31.22 -10.57 -5.43
C HIS A 460 31.00 -12.08 -5.24
N SER A 461 32.07 -12.88 -5.19
CA SER A 461 31.96 -14.31 -4.90
C SER A 461 31.62 -14.56 -3.43
N ILE A 462 30.57 -15.31 -3.13
CA ILE A 462 30.20 -15.61 -1.75
C ILE A 462 31.32 -16.33 -0.99
N THR A 463 32.18 -17.07 -1.67
CA THR A 463 33.33 -17.77 -1.08
C THR A 463 34.40 -16.82 -0.54
N ALA A 464 34.47 -15.58 -1.03
CA ALA A 464 35.39 -14.56 -0.50
C ALA A 464 35.02 -14.14 0.95
N TYR A 465 33.76 -14.36 1.35
CA TYR A 465 33.24 -13.98 2.65
C TYR A 465 33.09 -15.14 3.64
N ASN A 466 33.53 -16.34 3.27
CA ASN A 466 33.44 -17.57 4.09
C ASN A 466 32.02 -17.84 4.62
N LEU A 467 31.00 -17.60 3.77
CA LEU A 467 29.60 -17.90 4.07
C LEU A 467 29.32 -19.37 3.79
N ASP A 468 30.03 -20.25 4.49
CA ASP A 468 29.85 -21.70 4.46
C ASP A 468 29.91 -22.27 5.90
N GLY A 469 28.97 -23.15 6.25
CA GLY A 469 28.89 -23.73 7.59
C GLY A 469 28.45 -22.71 8.65
N GLU A 470 29.13 -22.74 9.81
CA GLU A 470 28.77 -21.88 10.95
C GLU A 470 29.38 -20.49 10.82
N VAL A 471 28.52 -19.47 10.78
CA VAL A 471 28.91 -18.06 10.66
C VAL A 471 28.31 -17.21 11.79
N THR A 472 29.02 -16.15 12.19
CA THR A 472 28.52 -15.19 13.18
C THR A 472 28.16 -13.89 12.46
N LEU A 473 26.85 -13.64 12.36
CA LEU A 473 26.28 -12.41 11.80
C LEU A 473 26.34 -11.28 12.83
N GLN A 474 26.77 -10.11 12.42
CA GLN A 474 26.78 -8.91 13.24
C GLN A 474 25.37 -8.33 13.45
N PRO A 475 25.15 -7.40 14.39
CA PRO A 475 23.88 -6.69 14.54
C PRO A 475 23.43 -6.04 13.23
N TRP A 476 22.17 -6.32 12.82
CA TRP A 476 21.54 -5.79 11.59
C TRP A 476 22.33 -6.09 10.32
N GLU A 477 23.09 -7.18 10.32
CA GLU A 477 23.80 -7.64 9.12
C GLU A 477 22.83 -8.33 8.16
N PHE A 478 23.00 -8.02 6.87
CA PHE A 478 22.18 -8.61 5.82
C PHE A 478 23.00 -8.94 4.58
N TRP A 479 22.55 -9.94 3.84
CA TRP A 479 23.11 -10.42 2.59
C TRP A 479 22.00 -10.66 1.58
N ILE A 480 22.17 -10.09 0.39
CA ILE A 480 21.33 -10.36 -0.79
C ILE A 480 22.24 -10.97 -1.83
N VAL A 481 21.93 -12.16 -2.28
CA VAL A 481 22.78 -12.89 -3.23
C VAL A 481 21.92 -13.48 -4.35
N SER A 482 22.51 -13.58 -5.56
CA SER A 482 21.89 -14.25 -6.70
C SER A 482 22.55 -15.59 -6.97
N CYS A 483 21.76 -16.53 -7.51
CA CYS A 483 22.26 -17.73 -8.17
C CYS A 483 22.08 -17.53 -9.65
N THR A 484 23.18 -17.37 -10.40
CA THR A 484 23.16 -17.55 -11.84
C THR A 484 23.31 -19.03 -12.13
N GLN A 485 22.33 -19.62 -12.84
CA GLN A 485 22.50 -20.94 -13.44
C GLN A 485 23.37 -20.85 -14.67
#